data_4a6db001440d66012d504e3b3f3691ea
#
_entry.id   4a6db001440d66012d504e3b3f3691ea
#
_cell.length_a   1.000
_cell.length_b   1.000
_cell.length_c   1.000
_cell.angle_alpha   90.00
_cell.angle_beta   90.00
_cell.angle_gamma   90.00
#
_symmetry.space_group_name_H-M   'P 1'
#
loop_
_entity.id
_entity.type
_entity.pdbx_description
1 polymer ?
#
loop_
_entity_poly.entity_id
_entity_poly.type
_entity_poly.pdbx_seq_one_letter_code
_entity_poly.pdbx_strand_id
1 'polypeptide(L)'
;MPNNGNLFRHALAEYIRSWGDGLEVAEEKYIGWRFIGTPRKLDVVVMNPANCRSMAIEAKLQETSGSAFEKLSYALDDCIAAPIPSIIVFSGKYIRDDMKAKLISSGYGIEVGFQDGRVDDRHLLLKQRVYIELGMNYFPFLRP
;
A
#
# COMPACT_ATOMS: atom_id res chain seq x y z
N MET A 1 12.74 -17.94 9.53
CA MET A 1 12.88 -17.07 8.35
C MET A 1 11.69 -16.14 8.26
N PRO A 2 11.88 -14.85 8.19
CA PRO A 2 10.76 -13.97 7.88
C PRO A 2 10.24 -14.30 6.49
N ASN A 3 8.93 -14.28 6.29
CA ASN A 3 8.38 -14.50 4.98
C ASN A 3 8.57 -13.24 4.11
N ASN A 4 8.55 -13.42 2.80
CA ASN A 4 8.80 -12.31 1.86
C ASN A 4 7.70 -11.25 1.92
N GLY A 5 6.48 -11.62 2.29
CA GLY A 5 5.39 -10.65 2.50
C GLY A 5 5.70 -9.68 3.63
N ASN A 6 6.23 -10.17 4.74
CA ASN A 6 6.65 -9.33 5.85
C ASN A 6 7.84 -8.44 5.49
N LEU A 7 8.78 -8.97 4.71
CA LEU A 7 9.90 -8.19 4.21
C LEU A 7 9.43 -7.06 3.29
N PHE A 8 8.47 -7.35 2.42
CA PHE A 8 7.91 -6.35 1.52
C PHE A 8 7.17 -5.24 2.29
N ARG A 9 6.34 -5.62 3.24
CA ARG A 9 5.65 -4.65 4.11
C ARG A 9 6.63 -3.73 4.82
N HIS A 10 7.66 -4.31 5.44
CA HIS A 10 8.68 -3.54 6.14
C HIS A 10 9.46 -2.64 5.18
N ALA A 11 9.79 -3.14 4.00
CA ALA A 11 10.49 -2.35 2.98
C ALA A 11 9.65 -1.14 2.53
N LEU A 12 8.33 -1.31 2.40
CA LEU A 12 7.42 -0.20 2.10
C LEU A 12 7.45 0.85 3.21
N ALA A 13 7.34 0.42 4.45
CA ALA A 13 7.39 1.33 5.60
C ALA A 13 8.73 2.10 5.64
N GLU A 14 9.84 1.42 5.45
CA GLU A 14 11.17 2.04 5.43
C GLU A 14 11.33 3.00 4.25
N TYR A 15 10.80 2.64 3.09
CA TYR A 15 10.82 3.52 1.93
C TYR A 15 10.12 4.85 2.23
N ILE A 16 8.94 4.80 2.85
CA ILE A 16 8.18 5.99 3.21
C ILE A 16 8.93 6.81 4.28
N ARG A 17 9.49 6.14 5.28
CA ARG A 17 10.32 6.81 6.30
C ARG A 17 11.54 7.52 5.70
N SER A 18 12.07 6.97 4.62
CA SER A 18 13.26 7.53 3.96
C SER A 18 13.02 8.88 3.29
N TRP A 19 11.77 9.28 3.10
CA TRP A 19 11.45 10.55 2.45
C TRP A 19 11.84 11.77 3.30
N GLY A 20 11.93 11.62 4.62
CA GLY A 20 12.41 12.70 5.49
C GLY A 20 11.50 13.92 5.55
N ASP A 21 10.19 13.72 5.36
CA ASP A 21 9.19 14.79 5.23
C ASP A 21 8.32 14.98 6.48
N GLY A 22 8.67 14.32 7.59
CA GLY A 22 7.94 14.44 8.85
C GLY A 22 6.73 13.51 8.97
N LEU A 23 6.45 12.67 8.01
CA LEU A 23 5.37 11.69 8.13
C LEU A 23 5.68 10.65 9.20
N GLU A 24 4.66 10.27 9.96
CA GLU A 24 4.75 9.17 10.91
C GLU A 24 4.29 7.89 10.23
N VAL A 25 5.05 6.80 10.44
CA VAL A 25 4.78 5.51 9.82
C VAL A 25 4.74 4.44 10.91
N ALA A 26 3.67 3.65 10.92
CA ALA A 26 3.52 2.51 11.83
C ALA A 26 3.18 1.26 11.03
N GLU A 27 3.56 0.09 11.56
CA GLU A 27 3.30 -1.19 10.93
C GLU A 27 2.42 -2.05 11.83
N GLU A 28 1.58 -2.88 11.22
CA GLU A 28 0.77 -3.89 11.90
C GLU A 28 -0.10 -3.32 13.02
N LYS A 29 -0.88 -2.30 12.70
CA LYS A 29 -1.82 -1.70 13.65
C LYS A 29 -3.25 -2.18 13.38
N TYR A 30 -4.06 -2.21 14.42
CA TYR A 30 -5.45 -2.64 14.33
C TYR A 30 -6.38 -1.44 14.40
N ILE A 31 -7.44 -1.47 13.58
CA ILE A 31 -8.49 -0.47 13.59
C ILE A 31 -9.82 -1.14 13.25
N GLY A 32 -10.80 -1.08 14.16
CA GLY A 32 -12.14 -1.60 13.92
C GLY A 32 -12.17 -3.07 13.53
N TRP A 33 -13.18 -3.43 12.75
CA TRP A 33 -13.48 -4.81 12.43
C TRP A 33 -13.74 -4.97 10.93
N ARG A 34 -13.40 -6.15 10.42
CA ARG A 34 -13.84 -6.59 9.10
C ARG A 34 -15.27 -7.11 9.19
N PHE A 35 -15.96 -7.15 8.08
CA PHE A 35 -17.35 -7.63 8.02
C PHE A 35 -17.52 -9.08 8.47
N ILE A 36 -16.45 -9.88 8.46
CA ILE A 36 -16.46 -11.26 8.93
C ILE A 36 -16.22 -11.39 10.44
N GLY A 37 -16.22 -10.29 11.18
CA GLY A 37 -16.11 -10.31 12.65
C GLY A 37 -14.69 -10.41 13.19
N THR A 38 -13.65 -10.30 12.35
CA THR A 38 -12.26 -10.28 12.80
C THR A 38 -11.74 -8.86 12.93
N PRO A 39 -10.77 -8.59 13.83
CA PRO A 39 -10.13 -7.29 13.88
C PRO A 39 -9.47 -6.93 12.54
N ARG A 40 -9.62 -5.68 12.12
CA ARG A 40 -8.97 -5.19 10.91
C ARG A 40 -7.53 -4.82 11.21
N LYS A 41 -6.59 -5.58 10.66
CA LYS A 41 -5.17 -5.31 10.78
C LYS A 41 -4.70 -4.49 9.57
N LEU A 42 -4.03 -3.39 9.84
CA LEU A 42 -3.45 -2.54 8.81
C LEU A 42 -1.95 -2.84 8.69
N ASP A 43 -1.48 -3.12 7.48
CA ASP A 43 -0.08 -3.46 7.26
C ASP A 43 0.83 -2.27 7.53
N VAL A 44 0.53 -1.13 6.92
CA VAL A 44 1.27 0.11 7.10
C VAL A 44 0.27 1.25 7.25
N VAL A 45 0.49 2.11 8.24
CA VAL A 45 -0.30 3.31 8.47
C VAL A 45 0.62 4.51 8.38
N VAL A 46 0.21 5.52 7.64
CA VAL A 46 0.97 6.75 7.46
C VAL A 46 0.11 7.92 7.90
N MET A 47 0.67 8.82 8.71
CA MET A 47 -0.02 10.00 9.20
C MET A 47 0.83 11.25 8.99
N ASN A 48 0.16 12.33 8.59
CA ASN A 48 0.77 13.65 8.55
C ASN A 48 0.46 14.37 9.88
N PRO A 49 1.44 14.56 10.79
CA PRO A 49 1.17 15.15 12.08
C PRO A 49 0.74 16.61 12.01
N ALA A 50 1.01 17.31 10.91
CA ALA A 50 0.61 18.71 10.75
C ALA A 50 -0.91 18.89 10.63
N ASN A 51 -1.63 17.88 10.13
CA ASN A 51 -3.09 17.95 9.92
C ASN A 51 -3.83 16.70 10.42
N CYS A 52 -3.13 15.71 10.96
CA CYS A 52 -3.64 14.43 11.45
C CYS A 52 -4.33 13.58 10.36
N ARG A 53 -4.13 13.87 9.08
CA ARG A 53 -4.63 13.02 8.01
C ARG A 53 -3.84 11.72 7.98
N SER A 54 -4.55 10.62 7.83
CA SER A 54 -3.97 9.28 7.87
C SER A 54 -4.47 8.44 6.71
N MET A 55 -3.66 7.47 6.32
CA MET A 55 -4.05 6.48 5.34
C MET A 55 -3.42 5.13 5.68
N ALA A 56 -3.99 4.07 5.16
CA ALA A 56 -3.46 2.72 5.30
C ALA A 56 -2.98 2.19 3.96
N ILE A 57 -1.93 1.39 4.01
CA ILE A 57 -1.40 0.68 2.85
C ILE A 57 -1.46 -0.81 3.15
N GLU A 58 -2.15 -1.55 2.29
CA GLU A 58 -2.13 -3.00 2.30
C GLU A 58 -1.02 -3.47 1.36
N ALA A 59 -0.06 -4.22 1.91
CA ALA A 59 1.10 -4.69 1.14
C ALA A 59 0.85 -6.09 0.62
N LYS A 60 0.91 -6.29 -0.68
CA LYS A 60 0.67 -7.59 -1.32
C LYS A 60 1.83 -7.95 -2.24
N LEU A 61 2.50 -9.05 -1.93
CA LEU A 61 3.59 -9.59 -2.73
C LEU A 61 3.21 -10.96 -3.24
N GLN A 62 3.27 -11.16 -4.56
CA GLN A 62 2.97 -12.44 -5.19
C GLN A 62 4.18 -12.94 -5.97
N GLU A 63 4.97 -13.79 -5.35
CA GLU A 63 6.19 -14.35 -5.94
C GLU A 63 6.02 -15.75 -6.50
N THR A 64 4.91 -16.41 -6.18
CA THR A 64 4.61 -17.77 -6.64
C THR A 64 3.25 -17.82 -7.29
N SER A 65 3.07 -18.79 -8.22
CA SER A 65 1.75 -19.03 -8.81
C SER A 65 0.76 -19.52 -7.73
N GLY A 66 -0.52 -19.19 -7.89
CA GLY A 66 -1.57 -19.60 -6.96
C GLY A 66 -2.82 -18.75 -7.07
N SER A 67 -3.64 -18.76 -6.03
CA SER A 67 -4.94 -18.08 -5.99
C SER A 67 -4.84 -16.58 -5.69
N ALA A 68 -3.92 -15.89 -6.35
CA ALA A 68 -3.68 -14.47 -6.14
C ALA A 68 -4.90 -13.62 -6.51
N PHE A 69 -5.63 -14.01 -7.56
CA PHE A 69 -6.78 -13.25 -8.03
C PHE A 69 -7.83 -13.06 -6.95
N GLU A 70 -8.24 -14.15 -6.29
CA GLU A 70 -9.25 -14.10 -5.24
C GLU A 70 -8.79 -13.27 -4.04
N LYS A 71 -7.54 -13.48 -3.61
CA LYS A 71 -6.95 -12.74 -2.49
C LYS A 71 -6.87 -11.24 -2.75
N LEU A 72 -6.47 -10.86 -3.96
CA LEU A 72 -6.36 -9.45 -4.34
C LEU A 72 -7.72 -8.81 -4.54
N SER A 73 -8.68 -9.53 -5.09
CA SER A 73 -10.06 -9.05 -5.23
C SER A 73 -10.70 -8.81 -3.86
N TYR A 74 -10.47 -9.72 -2.91
CA TYR A 74 -10.93 -9.58 -1.53
C TYR A 74 -10.26 -8.39 -0.83
N ALA A 75 -8.95 -8.22 -1.03
CA ALA A 75 -8.21 -7.09 -0.49
C ALA A 75 -8.74 -5.75 -1.02
N LEU A 76 -9.14 -5.72 -2.30
CA LEU A 76 -9.73 -4.52 -2.89
C LEU A 76 -11.05 -4.16 -2.21
N ASP A 77 -11.94 -5.13 -2.04
CA ASP A 77 -13.22 -4.91 -1.35
C ASP A 77 -13.00 -4.43 0.09
N ASP A 78 -12.05 -5.03 0.79
CA ASP A 78 -11.71 -4.66 2.16
C ASP A 78 -11.12 -3.24 2.23
N CYS A 79 -10.33 -2.86 1.26
CA CYS A 79 -9.74 -1.54 1.13
C CYS A 79 -10.82 -0.46 0.95
N ILE A 80 -11.80 -0.73 0.10
CA ILE A 80 -12.93 0.18 -0.14
C ILE A 80 -13.77 0.35 1.13
N ALA A 81 -13.93 -0.71 1.92
CA ALA A 81 -14.73 -0.72 3.15
C ALA A 81 -13.98 -0.19 4.38
N ALA A 82 -12.71 0.10 4.28
CA ALA A 82 -11.89 0.51 5.43
C ALA A 82 -12.34 1.86 6.01
N PRO A 83 -12.20 2.07 7.34
CA PRO A 83 -12.65 3.30 7.99
C PRO A 83 -11.75 4.51 7.73
N ILE A 84 -10.56 4.30 7.17
CA ILE A 84 -9.65 5.37 6.75
C ILE A 84 -9.27 5.16 5.29
N PRO A 85 -8.84 6.20 4.56
CA PRO A 85 -8.38 6.02 3.19
C PRO A 85 -7.33 4.92 3.11
N SER A 86 -7.51 3.99 2.20
CA SER A 86 -6.65 2.80 2.09
C SER A 86 -6.33 2.52 0.63
N ILE A 87 -5.12 2.04 0.39
CA ILE A 87 -4.67 1.61 -0.94
C ILE A 87 -3.99 0.25 -0.83
N ILE A 88 -3.89 -0.44 -1.96
CA ILE A 88 -3.13 -1.67 -2.08
C ILE A 88 -1.86 -1.37 -2.86
N VAL A 89 -0.71 -1.61 -2.24
CA VAL A 89 0.58 -1.55 -2.94
C VAL A 89 1.02 -2.98 -3.18
N PHE A 90 1.23 -3.33 -4.42
CA PHE A 90 1.50 -4.71 -4.81
C PHE A 90 2.75 -4.82 -5.67
N SER A 91 3.34 -6.00 -5.64
CA SER A 91 4.49 -6.35 -6.45
C SER A 91 4.49 -7.86 -6.73
N GLY A 92 5.23 -8.26 -7.75
CA GLY A 92 5.44 -9.66 -8.08
C GLY A 92 4.99 -10.01 -9.49
N LYS A 93 5.76 -10.90 -10.11
CA LYS A 93 5.55 -11.30 -11.51
C LYS A 93 4.39 -12.29 -11.72
N TYR A 94 3.86 -12.85 -10.62
CA TYR A 94 2.80 -13.86 -10.72
C TYR A 94 1.40 -13.27 -10.58
N ILE A 95 1.28 -11.95 -10.54
CA ILE A 95 -0.03 -11.30 -10.58
C ILE A 95 -0.47 -11.20 -12.04
N ARG A 96 -1.66 -11.71 -12.33
CA ARG A 96 -2.20 -11.70 -13.70
C ARG A 96 -2.45 -10.27 -14.16
N ASP A 97 -2.25 -10.04 -15.46
CA ASP A 97 -2.41 -8.71 -16.06
C ASP A 97 -3.82 -8.15 -15.89
N ASP A 98 -4.86 -8.99 -15.95
CA ASP A 98 -6.24 -8.57 -15.73
C ASP A 98 -6.47 -8.10 -14.29
N MET A 99 -5.81 -8.73 -13.31
CA MET A 99 -5.88 -8.32 -11.92
C MET A 99 -5.14 -7.01 -11.70
N LYS A 100 -3.96 -6.86 -12.28
CA LYS A 100 -3.22 -5.59 -12.24
C LYS A 100 -4.06 -4.45 -12.81
N ALA A 101 -4.67 -4.67 -13.97
CA ALA A 101 -5.53 -3.68 -14.60
C ALA A 101 -6.71 -3.31 -13.71
N LYS A 102 -7.34 -4.29 -13.06
CA LYS A 102 -8.45 -4.05 -12.13
C LYS A 102 -8.01 -3.20 -10.95
N LEU A 103 -6.89 -3.54 -10.34
CA LEU A 103 -6.36 -2.79 -9.17
C LEU A 103 -6.00 -1.36 -9.55
N ILE A 104 -5.28 -1.18 -10.64
CA ILE A 104 -4.82 0.14 -11.09
C ILE A 104 -6.00 1.00 -11.51
N SER A 105 -6.92 0.46 -12.30
CA SER A 105 -8.08 1.22 -12.79
C SER A 105 -9.10 1.56 -11.69
N SER A 106 -9.10 0.80 -10.59
CA SER A 106 -9.96 1.10 -9.44
C SER A 106 -9.57 2.38 -8.72
N GLY A 107 -8.33 2.84 -8.90
CA GLY A 107 -7.76 3.95 -8.13
C GLY A 107 -7.24 3.55 -6.76
N TYR A 108 -7.34 2.28 -6.36
CA TYR A 108 -6.88 1.79 -5.06
C TYR A 108 -5.57 1.01 -5.14
N GLY A 109 -5.07 0.70 -6.34
CA GLY A 109 -3.89 -0.13 -6.52
C GLY A 109 -2.71 0.62 -7.09
N ILE A 110 -1.54 0.41 -6.53
CA ILE A 110 -0.27 0.94 -7.04
C ILE A 110 0.73 -0.20 -7.13
N GLU A 111 1.31 -0.38 -8.31
CA GLU A 111 2.37 -1.36 -8.51
C GLU A 111 3.74 -0.74 -8.22
N VAL A 112 4.56 -1.46 -7.46
CA VAL A 112 5.96 -1.10 -7.22
C VAL A 112 6.84 -2.30 -7.52
N GLY A 113 8.11 -2.04 -7.79
CA GLY A 113 9.11 -3.11 -7.85
C GLY A 113 9.58 -3.48 -6.44
N PHE A 114 9.98 -4.74 -6.28
CA PHE A 114 10.60 -5.20 -5.04
C PHE A 114 11.72 -6.17 -5.39
N GLN A 115 12.95 -5.76 -5.09
CA GLN A 115 14.13 -6.57 -5.40
C GLN A 115 15.22 -6.28 -4.37
N ASP A 116 15.88 -7.33 -3.91
CA ASP A 116 16.98 -7.24 -2.94
C ASP A 116 16.56 -6.49 -1.65
N GLY A 117 15.32 -6.73 -1.20
CA GLY A 117 14.77 -6.11 0.00
C GLY A 117 14.43 -4.64 -0.14
N ARG A 118 14.41 -4.11 -1.37
CA ARG A 118 14.15 -2.70 -1.62
C ARG A 118 12.96 -2.49 -2.53
N VAL A 119 12.20 -1.44 -2.22
CA VAL A 119 11.07 -1.00 -3.03
C VAL A 119 11.57 -0.03 -4.11
N ASP A 120 11.12 -0.29 -5.35
CA ASP A 120 11.34 0.62 -6.47
C ASP A 120 9.99 1.24 -6.83
N ASP A 121 9.81 2.50 -6.44
CA ASP A 121 8.61 3.30 -6.75
C ASP A 121 8.88 4.08 -8.04
N ARG A 122 8.81 3.36 -9.14
CA ARG A 122 9.06 3.96 -10.45
C ARG A 122 8.08 5.10 -10.70
N HIS A 123 8.61 6.23 -11.15
CA HIS A 123 7.84 7.44 -11.42
C HIS A 123 7.21 8.07 -10.18
N LEU A 124 7.59 7.66 -8.97
CA LEU A 124 7.13 8.22 -7.71
C LEU A 124 5.61 8.15 -7.55
N LEU A 125 4.97 7.11 -8.08
CA LEU A 125 3.51 6.97 -8.03
C LEU A 125 2.99 6.77 -6.62
N LEU A 126 3.69 5.99 -5.82
CA LEU A 126 3.31 5.79 -4.42
C LEU A 126 3.49 7.09 -3.63
N LYS A 127 4.62 7.75 -3.80
CA LYS A 127 4.90 9.01 -3.09
C LYS A 127 3.87 10.08 -3.45
N GLN A 128 3.54 10.20 -4.73
CA GLN A 128 2.52 11.12 -5.20
C GLN A 128 1.17 10.85 -4.51
N ARG A 129 0.75 9.57 -4.47
CA ARG A 129 -0.53 9.19 -3.89
C ARG A 129 -0.58 9.48 -2.39
N VAL A 130 0.47 9.16 -1.66
CA VAL A 130 0.55 9.44 -0.23
C VAL A 130 0.47 10.95 0.03
N TYR A 131 1.18 11.75 -0.75
CA TYR A 131 1.14 13.19 -0.61
C TYR A 131 -0.24 13.77 -0.89
N ILE A 132 -0.94 13.28 -1.92
CA ILE A 132 -2.31 13.70 -2.22
C ILE A 132 -3.24 13.38 -1.03
N GLU A 133 -3.19 12.15 -0.54
CA GLU A 133 -4.09 11.71 0.54
C GLU A 133 -3.84 12.46 1.86
N LEU A 134 -2.59 12.79 2.14
CA LEU A 134 -2.21 13.37 3.44
C LEU A 134 -2.10 14.90 3.42
N GLY A 135 -2.53 15.53 2.34
CA GLY A 135 -2.57 16.99 2.26
C GLY A 135 -1.20 17.65 2.18
N MET A 136 -0.24 16.98 1.54
CA MET A 136 1.10 17.50 1.31
C MET A 136 1.23 18.05 -0.11
N ASN A 137 2.27 18.85 -0.35
CA ASN A 137 2.48 19.43 -1.67
C ASN A 137 2.93 18.34 -2.67
N TYR A 138 2.00 17.93 -3.53
CA TYR A 138 2.27 16.91 -4.55
C TYR A 138 2.59 17.51 -5.93
N PHE A 139 2.54 18.79 -6.07
CA PHE A 139 2.77 19.46 -7.37
C PHE A 139 4.11 19.08 -8.02
N PRO A 140 5.23 18.92 -7.26
CA PRO A 140 6.49 18.50 -7.87
C PRO A 140 6.44 17.14 -8.57
N PHE A 141 5.44 16.30 -8.28
CA PHE A 141 5.29 14.97 -8.89
C PHE A 141 4.39 14.96 -10.12
N LEU A 142 3.77 16.08 -10.43
CA LEU A 142 2.92 16.17 -11.62
C LEU A 142 3.78 16.20 -12.87
N ARG A 143 3.33 15.50 -13.92
CA ARG A 143 4.02 15.46 -15.21
C ARG A 143 3.32 16.33 -16.21
N PRO A 144 4.09 16.90 -17.16
CA PRO A 144 3.49 17.64 -18.27
C PRO A 144 2.65 16.76 -19.17
#